data_505e099db841ed3570a70d00a3d2c97d
#
_entry.id   505e099db841ed3570a70d00a3d2c97d
#
_cell.length_a   1.000
_cell.length_b   1.000
_cell.length_c   1.000
_cell.angle_alpha   90.00
_cell.angle_beta   90.00
_cell.angle_gamma   90.00
#
_symmetry.space_group_name_H-M   'P 1'
#
loop_
_entity.id
_entity.type
_entity.pdbx_description
1 polymer ?
#
loop_
_entity_poly.entity_id
_entity_poly.type
_entity_poly.pdbx_seq_one_letter_code
_entity_poly.pdbx_strand_id
1 'polypeptide(L)'
;MLQVLWDRPAPVAARDVLAALGERDGAGAAAPRELAITTVLTVLDRLRRKGLVRRERSGRAHLYQASVSREAYVADLMVEALGQAPDRSAALTRFLGSVTPDDTDHLRRALGGELAPAPAARPGPSEPGD
;
A
#
# COMPACT_ATOMS: atom_id res chain seq x y z
N MET A 1 -1.20 8.67 3.35
CA MET A 1 -1.17 8.33 4.77
C MET A 1 -0.45 7.02 5.06
N LEU A 2 -0.67 6.01 4.28
CA LEU A 2 0.08 4.78 4.46
C LEU A 2 1.58 5.01 4.32
N GLN A 3 1.97 5.95 3.48
CA GLN A 3 3.39 6.26 3.31
C GLN A 3 4.04 6.61 4.64
N VAL A 4 3.35 7.36 5.46
CA VAL A 4 3.90 7.75 6.76
C VAL A 4 4.10 6.51 7.62
N LEU A 5 3.16 5.60 7.60
CA LEU A 5 3.27 4.39 8.42
C LEU A 5 4.38 3.48 7.92
N TRP A 6 4.58 3.41 6.62
CA TRP A 6 5.66 2.59 6.08
C TRP A 6 7.03 3.17 6.41
N ASP A 7 7.11 4.49 6.57
CA ASP A 7 8.37 5.14 6.87
C ASP A 7 8.76 5.01 8.33
N ARG A 8 7.89 4.48 9.16
CA ARG A 8 8.15 4.37 10.58
C ARG A 8 8.32 2.92 10.98
N PRO A 9 9.35 2.63 11.76
CA PRO A 9 9.61 1.24 12.15
C PRO A 9 8.69 0.74 13.26
N ALA A 10 7.97 1.62 13.89
CA ALA A 10 7.11 1.25 15.00
C ALA A 10 5.74 1.87 14.84
N PRO A 11 4.75 1.38 15.57
CA PRO A 11 3.41 1.97 15.50
C PRO A 11 3.42 3.45 15.85
N VAL A 12 2.52 4.19 15.27
CA VAL A 12 2.50 5.64 15.35
C VAL A 12 1.13 6.12 15.81
N ALA A 13 1.12 7.11 16.66
CA ALA A 13 -0.15 7.71 17.08
C ALA A 13 -0.68 8.62 15.97
N ALA A 14 -2.00 8.80 15.96
CA ALA A 14 -2.61 9.63 14.93
C ALA A 14 -2.03 11.04 14.91
N ARG A 15 -1.71 11.57 16.07
CA ARG A 15 -1.14 12.90 16.16
C ARG A 15 0.19 12.98 15.43
N ASP A 16 0.99 11.93 15.56
CA ASP A 16 2.28 11.90 14.89
C ASP A 16 2.10 11.72 13.38
N VAL A 17 1.07 11.01 12.98
CA VAL A 17 0.77 10.88 11.54
C VAL A 17 0.42 12.25 10.99
N LEU A 18 -0.37 13.01 11.72
CA LEU A 18 -0.76 14.32 11.27
C LEU A 18 0.47 15.21 11.13
N ALA A 19 1.37 15.17 12.10
CA ALA A 19 2.57 15.98 12.03
C ALA A 19 3.42 15.62 10.83
N ALA A 20 3.56 14.32 10.57
CA ALA A 20 4.36 13.86 9.45
C ALA A 20 3.74 14.26 8.12
N LEU A 21 2.43 14.25 8.03
CA LEU A 21 1.76 14.67 6.79
C LEU A 21 1.98 16.14 6.54
N GLY A 22 1.93 16.94 7.59
CA GLY A 22 2.18 18.36 7.43
C GLY A 22 3.56 18.64 6.92
N GLU A 23 4.53 17.89 7.40
CA GLU A 23 5.89 18.06 6.93
C GLU A 23 6.04 17.68 5.48
N ARG A 24 5.41 16.59 5.10
CA ARG A 24 5.53 16.11 3.73
C ARG A 24 4.91 17.08 2.74
N ASP A 25 3.80 17.68 3.14
CA ASP A 25 3.13 18.57 2.23
C ASP A 25 3.72 19.97 2.25
N GLY A 26 4.73 20.16 2.98
CA GLY A 26 5.29 21.47 3.00
C GLY A 26 4.49 22.32 3.86
N ALA A 27 3.79 21.77 4.50
CA ALA A 27 3.09 22.46 5.31
C ALA A 27 2.47 23.60 5.35
N GLY A 28 2.53 24.18 5.58
CA GLY A 28 2.08 25.28 5.66
C GLY A 28 0.71 25.22 5.75
N ALA A 29 0.22 24.50 5.46
CA ALA A 29 -1.03 24.44 5.42
C ALA A 29 -1.83 25.14 6.26
N ALA A 30 -2.65 25.62 5.90
CA ALA A 30 -3.48 26.36 6.64
C ALA A 30 -4.57 25.58 7.24
N ALA A 31 -4.73 24.42 7.03
CA ALA A 31 -5.85 23.70 7.55
C ALA A 31 -5.83 23.71 9.07
N PRO A 32 -6.94 23.89 9.68
CA PRO A 32 -7.02 23.83 11.14
C PRO A 32 -6.58 22.49 11.65
N ARG A 33 -5.80 22.50 12.69
CA ARG A 33 -5.30 21.27 13.20
C ARG A 33 -6.38 20.36 13.67
N GLU A 34 -7.36 20.86 14.30
CA GLU A 34 -8.41 20.01 14.80
C GLU A 34 -9.14 19.28 13.70
N LEU A 35 -9.42 20.01 12.63
CA LEU A 35 -10.07 19.41 11.51
C LEU A 35 -9.18 18.37 10.89
N ALA A 36 -7.89 18.66 10.84
CA ALA A 36 -6.94 17.73 10.24
C ALA A 36 -6.83 16.45 11.04
N ILE A 37 -6.84 16.53 12.36
CA ILE A 37 -6.72 15.32 13.17
C ILE A 37 -7.97 14.47 13.00
N THR A 38 -9.11 15.08 12.88
CA THR A 38 -10.34 14.34 12.64
C THR A 38 -10.27 13.60 11.32
N THR A 39 -9.74 14.27 10.31
CA THR A 39 -9.58 13.65 9.01
C THR A 39 -8.63 12.48 9.09
N VAL A 40 -7.51 12.63 9.80
CA VAL A 40 -6.53 11.56 9.95
C VAL A 40 -7.19 10.36 10.62
N LEU A 41 -7.93 10.59 11.69
CA LEU A 41 -8.57 9.49 12.38
C LEU A 41 -9.61 8.78 11.51
N THR A 42 -10.34 9.55 10.72
CA THR A 42 -11.33 8.97 9.82
C THR A 42 -10.68 8.09 8.77
N VAL A 43 -9.59 8.59 8.18
CA VAL A 43 -8.89 7.82 7.15
C VAL A 43 -8.23 6.59 7.74
N LEU A 44 -7.61 6.71 8.92
CA LEU A 44 -6.99 5.57 9.56
C LEU A 44 -8.02 4.50 9.88
N ASP A 45 -9.20 4.91 10.34
CA ASP A 45 -10.25 3.96 10.63
C ASP A 45 -10.72 3.25 9.36
N ARG A 46 -10.82 4.00 8.28
CA ARG A 46 -11.21 3.41 7.01
C ARG A 46 -10.17 2.41 6.52
N LEU A 47 -8.90 2.76 6.64
CA LEU A 47 -7.83 1.86 6.25
C LEU A 47 -7.81 0.61 7.13
N ARG A 48 -8.10 0.78 8.41
CA ARG A 48 -8.14 -0.35 9.32
C ARG A 48 -9.27 -1.31 8.94
N ARG A 49 -10.40 -0.76 8.57
CA ARG A 49 -11.53 -1.60 8.18
C ARG A 49 -11.23 -2.36 6.89
N LYS A 50 -10.39 -1.79 6.05
CA LYS A 50 -10.00 -2.47 4.82
C LYS A 50 -8.87 -3.47 5.04
N GLY A 51 -8.36 -3.56 6.25
CA GLY A 51 -7.29 -4.50 6.54
C GLY A 51 -5.91 -4.01 6.17
N LEU A 52 -5.77 -2.73 5.85
CA LEU A 52 -4.48 -2.18 5.44
C LEU A 52 -3.69 -1.62 6.61
N VAL A 53 -4.35 -1.32 7.71
CA VAL A 53 -3.74 -0.73 8.88
C VAL A 53 -4.21 -1.50 10.09
N ARG A 54 -3.31 -1.69 11.05
CA ARG A 54 -3.62 -2.35 12.30
C ARG A 54 -3.53 -1.30 13.39
N ARG A 55 -4.39 -1.42 14.38
CA ARG A 55 -4.42 -0.50 15.50
C ARG A 55 -4.21 -1.27 16.77
N GLU A 56 -3.38 -0.76 17.65
CA GLU A 56 -3.23 -1.38 18.94
C GLU A 56 -3.30 -0.31 20.01
N ARG A 57 -3.66 -0.72 21.18
CA ARG A 57 -3.84 0.21 22.26
C ARG A 57 -2.59 0.28 23.10
N SER A 58 -2.21 1.47 23.48
CA SER A 58 -1.07 1.66 24.34
C SER A 58 -1.51 2.70 25.38
N GLY A 59 -1.86 2.21 26.55
CA GLY A 59 -2.40 3.11 27.55
C GLY A 59 -3.74 3.64 27.07
N ARG A 60 -3.86 4.94 27.02
CA ARG A 60 -5.08 5.56 26.54
C ARG A 60 -5.04 5.88 25.08
N ALA A 61 -3.91 5.69 24.46
CA ALA A 61 -3.76 6.07 23.06
C ALA A 61 -3.88 4.85 22.18
N HIS A 62 -4.19 5.11 20.93
CA HIS A 62 -4.19 4.08 19.90
C HIS A 62 -2.99 4.34 19.01
N LEU A 63 -2.28 3.29 18.68
CA LEU A 63 -1.15 3.38 17.77
C LEU A 63 -1.50 2.62 16.50
N TYR A 64 -1.02 3.12 15.38
CA TYR A 64 -1.35 2.57 14.08
C TYR A 64 -0.11 2.12 13.34
N GLN A 65 -0.24 1.06 12.60
CA GLN A 65 0.86 0.52 11.83
C GLN A 65 0.29 -0.12 10.57
N ALA A 66 1.02 0.01 9.47
CA ALA A 66 0.57 -0.62 8.23
C ALA A 66 0.63 -2.13 8.39
N SER A 67 -0.41 -2.81 7.94
CA SER A 67 -0.43 -4.26 8.03
C SER A 67 -0.11 -4.92 6.70
N VAL A 68 0.21 -4.13 5.68
CA VAL A 68 0.63 -4.65 4.38
C VAL A 68 1.88 -3.90 3.97
N SER A 69 2.71 -4.53 3.18
CA SER A 69 3.89 -3.87 2.68
C SER A 69 3.48 -2.88 1.59
N ARG A 70 4.40 -1.96 1.28
CA ARG A 70 4.17 -1.00 0.21
C ARG A 70 3.94 -1.73 -1.09
N GLU A 71 4.75 -2.75 -1.36
CA GLU A 71 4.65 -3.51 -2.59
C GLU A 71 3.33 -4.27 -2.70
N ALA A 72 2.89 -4.84 -1.60
CA ALA A 72 1.62 -5.55 -1.61
C ALA A 72 0.45 -4.60 -1.86
N TYR A 73 0.52 -3.42 -1.26
CA TYR A 73 -0.52 -2.43 -1.46
C TYR A 73 -0.59 -1.99 -2.92
N VAL A 74 0.57 -1.72 -3.53
CA VAL A 74 0.61 -1.31 -4.92
C VAL A 74 0.09 -2.42 -5.81
N ALA A 75 0.49 -3.65 -5.54
CA ALA A 75 0.03 -4.77 -6.34
C ALA A 75 -1.49 -4.91 -6.28
N ASP A 76 -2.07 -4.72 -5.10
CA ASP A 76 -3.51 -4.79 -4.98
C ASP A 76 -4.20 -3.69 -5.77
N LEU A 77 -3.62 -2.50 -5.79
CA LEU A 77 -4.17 -1.41 -6.58
C LEU A 77 -4.13 -1.75 -8.06
N MET A 78 -3.06 -2.39 -8.52
CA MET A 78 -2.93 -2.77 -9.90
C MET A 78 -3.99 -3.79 -10.29
N VAL A 79 -4.22 -4.77 -9.43
CA VAL A 79 -5.25 -5.77 -9.69
C VAL A 79 -6.63 -5.12 -9.73
N GLU A 80 -6.86 -4.22 -8.79
CA GLU A 80 -8.14 -3.54 -8.73
C GLU A 80 -8.38 -2.70 -9.98
N ALA A 81 -7.35 -1.98 -10.41
CA ALA A 81 -7.46 -1.16 -11.61
C ALA A 81 -7.73 -2.01 -12.83
N LEU A 82 -7.04 -3.14 -12.94
CA LEU A 82 -7.25 -4.04 -14.06
C LEU A 82 -8.68 -4.56 -14.09
N GLY A 83 -9.27 -4.74 -12.93
CA GLY A 83 -10.66 -5.21 -12.87
C GLY A 83 -11.67 -4.22 -13.39
N GLN A 84 -11.26 -2.95 -13.56
CA GLN A 84 -12.16 -1.95 -14.12
C GLN A 84 -12.22 -2.01 -15.64
N ALA A 85 -11.31 -2.71 -16.25
CA ALA A 85 -11.24 -2.74 -17.72
C ALA A 85 -12.24 -3.73 -18.28
N PRO A 86 -13.08 -3.31 -19.23
CA PRO A 86 -13.99 -4.26 -19.88
C PRO A 86 -13.22 -5.31 -20.66
N ASP A 87 -12.06 -4.94 -21.18
CA ASP A 87 -11.23 -5.88 -21.94
C ASP A 87 -9.87 -5.95 -21.24
N ARG A 88 -9.69 -6.96 -20.42
CA ARG A 88 -8.47 -7.12 -19.64
C ARG A 88 -7.24 -7.31 -20.54
N SER A 89 -7.41 -8.03 -21.64
CA SER A 89 -6.28 -8.26 -22.52
C SER A 89 -5.78 -6.96 -23.14
N ALA A 90 -6.70 -6.11 -23.55
CA ALA A 90 -6.32 -4.83 -24.12
C ALA A 90 -5.61 -3.96 -23.08
N ALA A 91 -6.11 -3.97 -21.86
CA ALA A 91 -5.49 -3.20 -20.80
C ALA A 91 -4.07 -3.69 -20.51
N LEU A 92 -3.88 -4.99 -20.48
CA LEU A 92 -2.56 -5.56 -20.22
C LEU A 92 -1.59 -5.24 -21.35
N THR A 93 -2.08 -5.28 -22.59
CA THR A 93 -1.24 -4.95 -23.73
C THR A 93 -0.77 -3.51 -23.67
N ARG A 94 -1.68 -2.59 -23.35
CA ARG A 94 -1.29 -1.21 -23.21
C ARG A 94 -0.33 -1.00 -22.07
N PHE A 95 -0.55 -1.70 -20.97
CA PHE A 95 0.32 -1.60 -19.82
C PHE A 95 1.75 -1.99 -20.20
N LEU A 96 1.90 -3.09 -20.92
CA LEU A 96 3.22 -3.54 -21.32
C LEU A 96 3.92 -2.55 -22.23
N GLY A 97 3.16 -1.81 -23.00
CA GLY A 97 3.75 -0.79 -23.87
C GLY A 97 4.17 0.45 -23.10
N SER A 98 3.72 0.57 -21.86
CA SER A 98 4.02 1.75 -21.05
C SER A 98 5.12 1.55 -20.02
N VAL A 99 5.47 0.30 -19.73
CA VAL A 99 6.46 0.06 -18.68
C VAL A 99 7.86 0.22 -19.23
N THR A 100 8.81 0.41 -18.34
CA THR A 100 10.19 0.59 -18.75
C THR A 100 10.79 -0.71 -19.24
N PRO A 101 11.90 -0.65 -19.96
CA PRO A 101 12.58 -1.89 -20.38
C PRO A 101 12.97 -2.77 -19.20
N ASP A 102 13.40 -2.18 -18.10
CA ASP A 102 13.75 -2.95 -16.93
C ASP A 102 12.56 -3.69 -16.38
N ASP A 103 11.42 -3.02 -16.32
CA ASP A 103 10.19 -3.66 -15.85
C ASP A 103 9.77 -4.75 -16.79
N THR A 104 9.94 -4.54 -18.09
CA THR A 104 9.60 -5.55 -19.07
C THR A 104 10.45 -6.80 -18.88
N ASP A 105 11.73 -6.61 -18.63
CA ASP A 105 12.61 -7.75 -18.39
C ASP A 105 12.20 -8.50 -17.14
N HIS A 106 11.87 -7.77 -16.10
CA HIS A 106 11.45 -8.39 -14.86
C HIS A 106 10.17 -9.21 -15.06
N LEU A 107 9.21 -8.64 -15.78
CA LEU A 107 7.98 -9.35 -16.05
C LEU A 107 8.22 -10.59 -16.90
N ARG A 108 9.11 -10.47 -17.87
CA ARG A 108 9.41 -11.60 -18.73
C ARG A 108 10.00 -12.75 -17.91
N ARG A 109 10.90 -12.44 -17.00
CA ARG A 109 11.48 -13.47 -16.16
C ARG A 109 10.44 -14.08 -15.25
N ALA A 110 9.58 -13.26 -14.69
CA ALA A 110 8.55 -13.77 -13.80
C ALA A 110 7.63 -14.71 -14.54
N LEU A 111 7.24 -14.35 -15.75
CA LEU A 111 6.36 -15.21 -16.53
C LEU A 111 7.07 -16.45 -17.01
N GLY A 112 8.38 -16.35 -17.16
CA GLY A 112 9.16 -17.51 -17.56
C GLY A 112 9.52 -18.43 -16.41
N GLY A 113 9.13 -18.06 -15.21
CA GLY A 113 9.41 -18.92 -14.08
C GLY A 113 10.76 -18.76 -13.46
N GLU A 114 11.51 -17.77 -13.91
CA GLU A 114 12.83 -17.57 -13.35
C GLU A 114 12.82 -16.72 -12.12
N LEU A 115 11.75 -16.03 -11.88
CA LEU A 115 11.72 -15.18 -10.74
C LEU A 115 11.55 -16.02 -9.52
N ALA A 116 12.24 -15.72 -8.54
CA ALA A 116 12.11 -16.42 -7.32
C ALA A 116 10.76 -16.17 -6.82
N PRO A 117 10.21 -17.12 -6.34
CA PRO A 117 8.94 -17.03 -5.89
C PRO A 117 8.85 -16.10 -4.84
N ALA A 118 8.07 -15.46 -4.92
CA ALA A 118 7.97 -14.53 -4.06
C ALA A 118 7.72 -15.15 -2.92
N PRO A 119 8.06 -14.85 -2.24
CA PRO A 119 7.95 -15.30 -1.14
C PRO A 119 6.69 -15.47 -0.76
N ALA A 120 6.63 -15.83 -0.65
CA ALA A 120 5.78 -15.96 -0.20
C ALA A 120 4.64 -15.75 -0.22
N ALA A 121 4.52 -15.50 -0.30
CA ALA A 121 3.46 -15.05 -0.32
C ALA A 121 2.54 -15.98 -0.75
N ARG A 122 2.61 -16.65 -1.04
CA ARG A 122 1.75 -17.32 -1.50
C ARG A 122 1.86 -18.47 -1.34
N PRO A 123 1.51 -18.92 -0.93
CA PRO A 123 1.62 -20.09 -0.70
C PRO A 123 1.03 -20.86 -1.52
N GLY A 124 1.07 -21.00 -1.67
CA GLY A 124 0.74 -21.62 -2.26
C GLY A 124 0.60 -22.32 -2.72
N PRO A 125 0.30 -22.73 -2.89
CA PRO A 125 0.17 -23.43 -3.31
C PRO A 125 0.46 -24.03 -3.95
N SER A 126 0.83 -24.09 -3.85
CA SER A 126 1.05 -24.59 -4.48
C SER A 126 1.47 -25.18 -4.97
N GLU A 127 1.89 -25.44 -4.88
CA GLU A 127 2.29 -25.96 -5.38
C GLU A 127 2.53 -26.71 -5.59
N PRO A 128 2.56 -27.18 -5.61
CA PRO A 128 2.94 -27.78 -5.91
C PRO A 128 3.30 -28.29 -6.47
N GLY A 129 3.66 -28.35 -6.56
CA GLY A 129 4.00 -28.79 -7.06
C GLY A 129 4.33 -28.88 -7.54
N ASP A 130 4.61 -28.79 -7.44
CA ASP A 130 4.88 -28.93 -7.81
C ASP A 130 5.05 -29.15 -7.88
#